data_e5f43c7876de999105a29b6b55caf2f2
#
_entry.id   e5f43c7876de999105a29b6b55caf2f2
#
_cell.length_a   1.000
_cell.length_b   1.000
_cell.length_c   1.000
_cell.angle_alpha   90.00
_cell.angle_beta   90.00
_cell.angle_gamma   90.00
#
_symmetry.space_group_name_H-M   'P 1'
#
loop_
_entity.id
_entity.type
_entity.pdbx_description
1 polymer ?
#
loop_
_entity_poly.entity_id
_entity_poly.type
_entity_poly.pdbx_seq_one_letter_code
_entity_poly.pdbx_strand_id
1 'polypeptide(L)'
;LDSAATRPGRFDKKIHVPHPDVMGRTDIFNFYLDKIARSNDIEAKRLAELTPGFTGAEIENLVNTAITNACHRGNKFAGKEDFEFARDRIMMGIERKSLSQTDRERLHTAIHEAGHALVGYYNPVGPELHKATIVARGPALGVTFFVPSEADQVS
;
A
#
# COMPACT_ATOMS: atom_id res chain seq x y z
N LEU A 1 23.41 12.14 -5.66
CA LEU A 1 24.83 11.97 -5.30
C LEU A 1 25.63 13.12 -5.89
N ASP A 2 26.52 13.71 -5.10
CA ASP A 2 27.41 14.78 -5.52
C ASP A 2 28.26 14.31 -6.74
N SER A 3 28.33 15.13 -7.78
CA SER A 3 29.11 14.85 -9.00
C SER A 3 30.61 14.61 -8.70
N ALA A 4 31.12 15.15 -7.62
CA ALA A 4 32.49 14.93 -7.16
C ALA A 4 32.72 13.49 -6.65
N ALA A 5 31.69 12.82 -6.11
CA ALA A 5 31.79 11.44 -5.62
C ALA A 5 31.83 10.42 -6.77
N THR A 6 31.27 10.76 -7.95
CA THR A 6 31.09 9.83 -9.08
C THR A 6 32.19 10.00 -10.16
N ARG A 7 33.30 10.70 -9.86
CA ARG A 7 34.46 10.85 -10.79
C ARG A 7 35.24 9.54 -10.90
N PRO A 8 35.91 9.28 -12.06
CA PRO A 8 36.79 8.13 -12.22
C PRO A 8 37.81 8.00 -11.08
N GLY A 9 37.99 6.79 -10.58
CA GLY A 9 38.86 6.52 -9.42
C GLY A 9 38.18 6.64 -8.04
N ARG A 10 36.85 6.90 -8.00
CA ARG A 10 36.01 6.87 -6.78
C ARG A 10 34.88 5.90 -7.01
N PHE A 11 33.59 6.35 -6.94
CA PHE A 11 32.44 5.52 -7.27
C PHE A 11 32.12 5.60 -8.78
N ASP A 12 32.99 4.99 -9.59
CA ASP A 12 32.91 5.02 -11.04
C ASP A 12 31.90 4.05 -11.65
N LYS A 13 31.45 3.06 -10.87
CA LYS A 13 30.45 2.08 -11.28
C LYS A 13 29.10 2.39 -10.63
N LYS A 14 28.13 2.80 -11.44
CA LYS A 14 26.73 3.01 -11.01
C LYS A 14 25.91 1.77 -11.38
N ILE A 15 25.34 1.14 -10.37
CA ILE A 15 24.39 0.03 -10.56
C ILE A 15 23.01 0.58 -10.23
N HIS A 16 22.11 0.54 -11.21
CA HIS A 16 20.72 0.88 -11.01
C HIS A 16 20.00 -0.36 -10.47
N VAL A 17 19.37 -0.24 -9.29
CA VAL A 17 18.52 -1.27 -8.71
C VAL A 17 17.06 -0.82 -8.89
N PRO A 18 16.33 -1.41 -9.84
CA PRO A 18 14.92 -1.06 -10.07
C PRO A 18 14.03 -1.54 -8.91
N HIS A 19 12.79 -1.03 -8.88
CA HIS A 19 11.76 -1.59 -8.00
C HIS A 19 11.52 -3.06 -8.36
N PRO A 20 11.23 -3.94 -7.37
CA PRO A 20 10.95 -5.34 -7.64
C PRO A 20 9.63 -5.50 -8.40
N ASP A 21 9.60 -6.40 -9.37
CA ASP A 21 8.37 -6.88 -10.01
C ASP A 21 7.52 -7.72 -9.04
N VAL A 22 6.36 -8.24 -9.48
CA VAL A 22 5.48 -9.07 -8.64
C VAL A 22 6.20 -10.29 -8.08
N MET A 23 7.05 -10.94 -8.88
CA MET A 23 7.79 -12.13 -8.42
C MET A 23 8.81 -11.75 -7.34
N GLY A 24 9.59 -10.71 -7.58
CA GLY A 24 10.55 -10.20 -6.59
C GLY A 24 9.85 -9.74 -5.31
N ARG A 25 8.70 -9.06 -5.40
CA ARG A 25 7.91 -8.70 -4.21
C ARG A 25 7.38 -9.93 -3.49
N THR A 26 6.94 -10.96 -4.22
CA THR A 26 6.50 -12.24 -3.63
C THR A 26 7.61 -12.89 -2.83
N ASP A 27 8.83 -12.93 -3.36
CA ASP A 27 9.99 -13.50 -2.67
C ASP A 27 10.34 -12.70 -1.40
N ILE A 28 10.29 -11.37 -1.48
CA ILE A 28 10.51 -10.49 -0.33
C ILE A 28 9.42 -10.70 0.73
N PHE A 29 8.15 -10.81 0.34
CA PHE A 29 7.07 -11.13 1.28
C PHE A 29 7.29 -12.50 1.93
N ASN A 30 7.62 -13.55 1.18
CA ASN A 30 7.91 -14.87 1.74
C ASN A 30 9.01 -14.78 2.82
N PHE A 31 10.10 -14.07 2.52
CA PHE A 31 11.22 -13.90 3.46
C PHE A 31 10.79 -13.25 4.79
N TYR A 32 9.91 -12.25 4.76
CA TYR A 32 9.43 -11.61 5.98
C TYR A 32 8.31 -12.40 6.67
N LEU A 33 7.39 -12.99 5.89
CA LEU A 33 6.28 -13.76 6.41
C LEU A 33 6.72 -15.04 7.13
N ASP A 34 7.83 -15.65 6.73
CA ASP A 34 8.39 -16.85 7.38
C ASP A 34 8.98 -16.55 8.78
N LYS A 35 9.20 -15.27 9.09
CA LYS A 35 9.76 -14.84 10.37
C LYS A 35 8.69 -14.47 11.41
N ILE A 36 7.42 -14.48 11.05
CA ILE A 36 6.34 -13.99 11.88
C ILE A 36 5.25 -15.04 12.12
N ALA A 37 4.54 -14.90 13.25
CA ALA A 37 3.32 -15.64 13.47
C ALA A 37 2.17 -14.99 12.67
N ARG A 38 1.66 -15.71 11.68
CA ARG A 38 0.59 -15.26 10.79
C ARG A 38 -0.50 -16.32 10.62
N SER A 39 -1.67 -15.90 10.19
CA SER A 39 -2.75 -16.79 9.78
C SER A 39 -2.39 -17.52 8.48
N ASN A 40 -2.88 -18.75 8.32
CA ASN A 40 -2.57 -19.61 7.16
C ASN A 40 -3.19 -19.10 5.84
N ASP A 41 -4.14 -18.19 5.91
CA ASP A 41 -4.82 -17.56 4.76
C ASP A 41 -4.03 -16.37 4.16
N ILE A 42 -2.87 -16.04 4.74
CA ILE A 42 -2.00 -14.97 4.23
C ILE A 42 -1.04 -15.54 3.19
N GLU A 43 -1.27 -15.17 1.94
CA GLU A 43 -0.46 -15.57 0.79
C GLU A 43 0.44 -14.42 0.32
N ALA A 44 1.75 -14.67 0.22
CA ALA A 44 2.74 -13.70 -0.24
C ALA A 44 2.42 -13.17 -1.64
N LYS A 45 2.00 -14.05 -2.56
CA LYS A 45 1.62 -13.69 -3.92
C LYS A 45 0.48 -12.68 -3.94
N ARG A 46 -0.56 -12.90 -3.14
CA ARG A 46 -1.71 -11.99 -3.06
C ARG A 46 -1.31 -10.63 -2.50
N LEU A 47 -0.44 -10.59 -1.50
CA LEU A 47 0.10 -9.34 -0.97
C LEU A 47 0.93 -8.59 -2.02
N ALA A 48 1.75 -9.29 -2.79
CA ALA A 48 2.56 -8.71 -3.86
C ALA A 48 1.70 -8.10 -4.99
N GLU A 49 0.61 -8.76 -5.38
CA GLU A 49 -0.36 -8.24 -6.36
C GLU A 49 -1.05 -6.95 -5.86
N LEU A 50 -1.31 -6.86 -4.56
CA LEU A 50 -1.99 -5.72 -3.93
C LEU A 50 -1.05 -4.56 -3.54
N THR A 51 0.26 -4.68 -3.80
CA THR A 51 1.28 -3.68 -3.44
C THR A 51 2.17 -3.32 -4.62
N PRO A 52 1.60 -2.86 -5.76
CA PRO A 52 2.38 -2.47 -6.92
C PRO A 52 3.34 -1.32 -6.56
N GLY A 53 4.57 -1.39 -7.09
CA GLY A 53 5.59 -0.36 -6.89
C GLY A 53 6.27 -0.35 -5.51
N PHE A 54 5.91 -1.25 -4.59
CA PHE A 54 6.56 -1.31 -3.29
C PHE A 54 8.02 -1.75 -3.39
N THR A 55 8.86 -1.05 -2.64
CA THR A 55 10.24 -1.43 -2.38
C THR A 55 10.33 -2.49 -1.28
N GLY A 56 11.50 -3.12 -1.12
CA GLY A 56 11.74 -4.05 -0.01
C GLY A 56 11.52 -3.42 1.37
N ALA A 57 11.89 -2.15 1.53
CA ALA A 57 11.70 -1.40 2.79
C ALA A 57 10.20 -1.15 3.10
N GLU A 58 9.40 -0.86 2.08
CA GLU A 58 7.95 -0.69 2.25
C GLU A 58 7.25 -2.01 2.57
N ILE A 59 7.70 -3.13 1.98
CA ILE A 59 7.21 -4.47 2.30
C ILE A 59 7.53 -4.82 3.76
N GLU A 60 8.76 -4.58 4.21
CA GLU A 60 9.16 -4.77 5.60
C GLU A 60 8.29 -3.92 6.55
N ASN A 61 8.10 -2.64 6.24
CA ASN A 61 7.25 -1.75 7.01
C ASN A 61 5.81 -2.24 7.07
N LEU A 62 5.27 -2.77 5.95
CA LEU A 62 3.93 -3.34 5.89
C LEU A 62 3.78 -4.52 6.84
N VAL A 63 4.70 -5.48 6.77
CA VAL A 63 4.70 -6.67 7.63
C VAL A 63 4.82 -6.27 9.11
N ASN A 64 5.73 -5.37 9.45
CA ASN A 64 5.91 -4.88 10.82
C ASN A 64 4.67 -4.13 11.34
N THR A 65 4.03 -3.33 10.48
CA THR A 65 2.80 -2.61 10.84
C THR A 65 1.65 -3.58 11.07
N ALA A 66 1.52 -4.64 10.26
CA ALA A 66 0.49 -5.66 10.43
C ALA A 66 0.65 -6.41 11.76
N ILE A 67 1.88 -6.82 12.12
CA ILE A 67 2.16 -7.48 13.40
C ILE A 67 1.83 -6.53 14.57
N THR A 68 2.27 -5.29 14.49
CA THR A 68 2.01 -4.28 15.52
C THR A 68 0.51 -4.09 15.72
N ASN A 69 -0.28 -4.03 14.64
CA ASN A 69 -1.73 -3.92 14.71
C ASN A 69 -2.36 -5.16 15.36
N ALA A 70 -1.93 -6.37 15.00
CA ALA A 70 -2.38 -7.61 15.62
C ALA A 70 -2.11 -7.63 17.13
N CYS A 71 -0.90 -7.22 17.55
CA CYS A 71 -0.54 -7.10 18.96
C CYS A 71 -1.42 -6.09 19.69
N HIS A 72 -1.70 -4.92 19.11
CA HIS A 72 -2.59 -3.92 19.71
C HIS A 72 -4.03 -4.43 19.87
N ARG A 73 -4.48 -5.34 19.01
CA ARG A 73 -5.79 -5.99 19.11
C ARG A 73 -5.80 -7.21 20.07
N GLY A 74 -4.65 -7.53 20.65
CA GLY A 74 -4.51 -8.68 21.56
C GLY A 74 -4.42 -10.04 20.84
N ASN A 75 -4.19 -10.04 19.52
CA ASN A 75 -4.06 -11.25 18.73
C ASN A 75 -2.64 -11.81 18.83
N LYS A 76 -2.51 -13.16 18.81
CA LYS A 76 -1.21 -13.85 18.83
C LYS A 76 -0.55 -13.97 17.45
N PHE A 77 -1.30 -13.72 16.39
CA PHE A 77 -0.84 -13.81 15.00
C PHE A 77 -1.50 -12.70 14.17
N ALA A 78 -0.81 -12.27 13.11
CA ALA A 78 -1.33 -11.29 12.17
C ALA A 78 -2.29 -11.97 11.17
N GLY A 79 -3.50 -11.44 11.05
CA GLY A 79 -4.52 -11.89 10.12
C GLY A 79 -4.71 -10.94 8.93
N LYS A 80 -5.62 -11.30 8.03
CA LYS A 80 -5.92 -10.53 6.82
C LYS A 80 -6.25 -9.07 7.11
N GLU A 81 -7.06 -8.81 8.14
CA GLU A 81 -7.44 -7.45 8.53
C GLU A 81 -6.24 -6.59 8.96
N ASP A 82 -5.22 -7.21 9.58
CA ASP A 82 -4.02 -6.50 10.01
C ASP A 82 -3.14 -6.11 8.81
N PHE A 83 -3.03 -6.99 7.81
CA PHE A 83 -2.33 -6.69 6.56
C PHE A 83 -3.07 -5.65 5.72
N GLU A 84 -4.40 -5.71 5.64
CA GLU A 84 -5.21 -4.67 4.99
C GLU A 84 -5.05 -3.31 5.67
N PHE A 85 -5.10 -3.28 7.00
CA PHE A 85 -4.85 -2.06 7.79
C PHE A 85 -3.45 -1.48 7.51
N ALA A 86 -2.42 -2.34 7.51
CA ALA A 86 -1.04 -1.92 7.27
C ALA A 86 -0.87 -1.34 5.87
N ARG A 87 -1.41 -2.01 4.86
CA ARG A 87 -1.40 -1.54 3.47
C ARG A 87 -2.11 -0.19 3.33
N ASP A 88 -3.34 -0.09 3.83
CA ASP A 88 -4.13 1.14 3.77
C ASP A 88 -3.39 2.31 4.44
N ARG A 89 -2.73 2.06 5.56
CA ARG A 89 -1.93 3.05 6.27
C ARG A 89 -0.73 3.55 5.47
N ILE A 90 -0.05 2.66 4.74
CA ILE A 90 1.12 3.01 3.93
C ILE A 90 0.68 3.73 2.65
N MET A 91 -0.32 3.21 1.95
CA MET A 91 -0.76 3.72 0.65
C MET A 91 -1.60 4.99 0.75
N MET A 92 -2.50 5.07 1.74
CA MET A 92 -3.45 6.18 1.89
C MET A 92 -3.12 7.11 3.05
N GLY A 93 -2.11 6.77 3.88
CA GLY A 93 -1.72 7.56 5.04
C GLY A 93 -2.51 7.23 6.31
N ILE A 94 -2.16 7.95 7.40
CA ILE A 94 -2.72 7.73 8.73
C ILE A 94 -4.16 8.27 8.79
N GLU A 95 -5.05 7.47 9.36
CA GLU A 95 -6.43 7.85 9.62
C GLU A 95 -6.52 9.01 10.63
N ARG A 96 -7.31 10.02 10.29
CA ARG A 96 -7.53 11.19 11.15
C ARG A 96 -8.78 11.01 12.01
N LYS A 97 -8.65 10.26 13.11
CA LYS A 97 -9.76 9.98 14.05
C LYS A 97 -10.29 11.23 14.76
N SER A 98 -9.49 12.28 14.85
CA SER A 98 -9.85 13.54 15.52
C SER A 98 -10.62 14.52 14.66
N LEU A 99 -10.81 14.24 13.37
CA LEU A 99 -11.55 15.12 12.48
C LEU A 99 -13.05 14.94 12.70
N SER A 100 -13.66 15.93 13.34
CA SER A 100 -15.12 16.00 13.48
C SER A 100 -15.71 16.50 12.16
N GLN A 101 -16.46 15.64 11.47
CA GLN A 101 -17.24 16.00 10.29
C GLN A 101 -18.72 15.94 10.65
N THR A 102 -19.46 16.91 10.15
CA THR A 102 -20.93 16.88 10.22
C THR A 102 -21.48 15.79 9.30
N ASP A 103 -22.68 15.29 9.58
CA ASP A 103 -23.34 14.28 8.75
C ASP A 103 -23.53 14.78 7.29
N ARG A 104 -23.74 16.08 7.11
CA ARG A 104 -23.85 16.70 5.78
C ARG A 104 -22.52 16.62 5.02
N GLU A 105 -21.40 16.93 5.66
CA GLU A 105 -20.08 16.85 5.05
C GLU A 105 -19.71 15.40 4.71
N ARG A 106 -20.02 14.45 5.63
CA ARG A 106 -19.82 13.02 5.39
C ARG A 106 -20.62 12.52 4.19
N LEU A 107 -21.90 12.94 4.07
CA LEU A 107 -22.75 12.59 2.94
C LEU A 107 -22.19 13.17 1.63
N HIS A 108 -21.75 14.43 1.64
CA HIS A 108 -21.16 15.07 0.46
C HIS A 108 -19.89 14.34 0.01
N THR A 109 -19.00 14.01 0.96
CA THR A 109 -17.79 13.22 0.67
C THR A 109 -18.15 11.83 0.12
N ALA A 110 -19.15 11.16 0.72
CA ALA A 110 -19.59 9.84 0.27
C ALA A 110 -20.10 9.86 -1.18
N ILE A 111 -20.89 10.86 -1.55
CA ILE A 111 -21.38 11.02 -2.93
C ILE A 111 -20.21 11.29 -3.89
N HIS A 112 -19.24 12.11 -3.49
CA HIS A 112 -18.07 12.41 -4.29
C HIS A 112 -17.23 11.15 -4.56
N GLU A 113 -16.88 10.39 -3.51
CA GLU A 113 -16.10 9.16 -3.63
C GLU A 113 -16.88 8.06 -4.37
N ALA A 114 -18.19 7.97 -4.17
CA ALA A 114 -19.04 7.05 -4.94
C ALA A 114 -19.03 7.38 -6.44
N GLY A 115 -19.00 8.67 -6.81
CA GLY A 115 -18.85 9.11 -8.20
C GLY A 115 -17.54 8.61 -8.82
N HIS A 116 -16.43 8.80 -8.13
CA HIS A 116 -15.13 8.27 -8.56
C HIS A 116 -15.12 6.75 -8.68
N ALA A 117 -15.68 6.06 -7.67
CA ALA A 117 -15.77 4.60 -7.66
C ALA A 117 -16.60 4.06 -8.83
N LEU A 118 -17.77 4.66 -9.12
CA LEU A 118 -18.63 4.25 -10.23
C LEU A 118 -17.97 4.47 -11.59
N VAL A 119 -17.37 5.66 -11.79
CA VAL A 119 -16.67 5.96 -13.05
C VAL A 119 -15.50 4.99 -13.27
N GLY A 120 -14.71 4.73 -12.22
CA GLY A 120 -13.59 3.79 -12.31
C GLY A 120 -14.05 2.35 -12.54
N TYR A 121 -15.10 1.91 -11.86
CA TYR A 121 -15.65 0.55 -12.01
C TYR A 121 -16.17 0.25 -13.42
N TYR A 122 -16.81 1.24 -14.06
CA TYR A 122 -17.32 1.09 -15.43
C TYR A 122 -16.32 1.48 -16.52
N ASN A 123 -15.11 1.93 -16.15
CA ASN A 123 -14.07 2.23 -17.11
C ASN A 123 -13.27 0.98 -17.49
N PRO A 124 -13.44 0.41 -18.71
CA PRO A 124 -12.82 -0.85 -19.08
C PRO A 124 -11.30 -0.75 -19.33
N VAL A 125 -10.77 0.46 -19.41
CA VAL A 125 -9.34 0.73 -19.70
C VAL A 125 -8.60 1.26 -18.47
N GLY A 126 -9.32 1.64 -17.41
CA GLY A 126 -8.75 2.22 -16.20
C GLY A 126 -8.20 1.18 -15.23
N PRO A 127 -7.45 1.63 -14.20
CA PRO A 127 -6.98 0.77 -13.13
C PRO A 127 -8.15 0.19 -12.33
N GLU A 128 -7.96 -1.01 -11.78
CA GLU A 128 -8.98 -1.72 -11.02
C GLU A 128 -9.34 -0.95 -9.74
N LEU A 129 -10.64 -0.74 -9.49
CA LEU A 129 -11.13 -0.14 -8.26
C LEU A 129 -10.84 -1.09 -7.09
N HIS A 130 -10.03 -0.64 -6.15
CA HIS A 130 -9.71 -1.40 -4.96
C HIS A 130 -10.62 -1.05 -3.77
N LYS A 131 -10.76 0.23 -3.47
CA LYS A 131 -11.48 0.69 -2.27
C LYS A 131 -11.94 2.14 -2.41
N ALA A 132 -13.16 2.43 -1.98
CA ALA A 132 -13.62 3.78 -1.71
C ALA A 132 -13.94 3.91 -0.21
N THR A 133 -13.57 5.03 0.40
CA THR A 133 -13.78 5.28 1.84
C THR A 133 -14.00 6.75 2.12
N ILE A 134 -14.84 7.05 3.10
CA ILE A 134 -15.03 8.39 3.66
C ILE A 134 -14.23 8.62 4.95
N VAL A 135 -13.36 7.68 5.30
CA VAL A 135 -12.44 7.83 6.42
C VAL A 135 -11.36 8.83 6.02
N ALA A 136 -11.30 9.96 6.73
CA ALA A 136 -10.31 10.99 6.47
C ALA A 136 -8.89 10.48 6.72
N ARG A 137 -8.00 10.70 5.73
CA ARG A 137 -6.59 10.28 5.78
C ARG A 137 -5.69 11.40 5.27
N GLY A 138 -4.67 11.76 6.05
CA GLY A 138 -3.81 12.89 5.69
C GLY A 138 -4.64 14.15 5.42
N PRO A 139 -4.49 14.84 4.28
CA PRO A 139 -5.28 16.01 3.90
C PRO A 139 -6.67 15.67 3.32
N ALA A 140 -6.93 14.42 2.93
CA ALA A 140 -8.15 14.00 2.25
C ALA A 140 -9.28 13.69 3.25
N LEU A 141 -10.50 14.07 2.90
CA LEU A 141 -11.73 13.79 3.68
C LEU A 141 -12.34 12.42 3.32
N GLY A 142 -12.04 11.93 2.12
CA GLY A 142 -12.34 10.60 1.59
C GLY A 142 -11.28 10.23 0.58
N VAL A 143 -11.25 8.97 0.16
CA VAL A 143 -10.30 8.47 -0.84
C VAL A 143 -10.95 7.34 -1.63
N THR A 144 -10.89 7.45 -2.95
CA THR A 144 -11.14 6.34 -3.85
C THR A 144 -9.80 5.84 -4.39
N PHE A 145 -9.45 4.61 -4.07
CA PHE A 145 -8.16 4.03 -4.38
C PHE A 145 -8.28 2.99 -5.49
N PHE A 146 -7.45 3.17 -6.51
CA PHE A 146 -7.31 2.25 -7.63
C PHE A 146 -5.94 1.57 -7.56
N VAL A 147 -5.88 0.29 -7.90
CA VAL A 147 -4.61 -0.44 -8.02
C VAL A 147 -4.05 -0.19 -9.42
N PRO A 148 -2.89 0.45 -9.56
CA PRO A 148 -2.25 0.61 -10.87
C PRO A 148 -1.97 -0.76 -11.48
N SER A 149 -2.22 -0.92 -12.79
CA SER A 149 -1.78 -2.12 -13.50
C SER A 149 -0.25 -2.13 -13.60
N GLU A 150 0.38 -3.30 -13.69
CA GLU A 150 1.83 -3.38 -13.89
C GLU A 150 2.27 -2.77 -15.23
N ALA A 151 1.38 -2.75 -16.22
CA ALA A 151 1.62 -2.10 -17.51
C ALA A 151 1.80 -0.57 -17.39
N ASP A 152 1.21 0.07 -16.38
CA ASP A 152 1.31 1.52 -16.16
C ASP A 152 2.63 1.94 -15.51
N GLN A 153 3.46 0.99 -15.05
CA GLN A 153 4.73 1.25 -14.36
C GLN A 153 5.96 1.21 -15.29
N VAL A 154 5.79 0.87 -16.57
CA VAL A 154 6.87 0.70 -17.55
C VAL A 154 6.98 1.90 -18.53
N SER A 155 6.30 3.00 -18.25
CA SER A 155 6.35 4.21 -19.09
C SER A 155 7.30 5.25 -18.57
#